data_8df76dce6fe092fa31b7b01654ade4e6
#
_entry.id   8df76dce6fe092fa31b7b01654ade4e6
#
_cell.length_a   1.000
_cell.length_b   1.000
_cell.length_c   1.000
_cell.angle_alpha   90.00
_cell.angle_beta   90.00
_cell.angle_gamma   90.00
#
_symmetry.space_group_name_H-M   'P 1'
#
loop_
_entity.id
_entity.type
_entity.pdbx_description
1 polymer ?
#
loop_
_entity_poly.entity_id
_entity_poly.type
_entity_poly.pdbx_seq_one_letter_code
_entity_poly.pdbx_strand_id
1 'polypeptide(L)'
;MNEELLTVDEVADILRTTPNTIYRWLRAGKLPGVKIGKEWRIRRETLELKLSETNTVIIKDQSLLDNIHPQHDHVMAVTRNTNNLYNLEAEFFKKGLSRGSRLFKGCWWQHPDDVRQELSLRGLPIEELEGKNSLTIVDLTHQYNRSGKNGPIQIWSDEARKTLELGYKTMWGSGSPHLLSCGGHFPNLVDFESSLEDVIRKLPVVGICPYIFETIKDDCFSQLINLMNHHRSVIFYNDGLATYLKNEPA
;
A
#
# COMPACT_ATOMS: atom_id res chain seq x y z
N MET A 1 -26.24 4.76 28.35
CA MET A 1 -25.16 4.45 27.40
C MET A 1 -23.99 3.99 28.24
N ASN A 2 -23.53 2.76 28.07
CA ASN A 2 -22.40 2.23 28.82
C ASN A 2 -21.11 2.83 28.19
N GLU A 3 -20.49 3.79 28.87
CA GLU A 3 -19.19 4.34 28.47
C GLU A 3 -18.12 3.30 28.80
N GLU A 4 -17.83 2.38 27.89
CA GLU A 4 -16.78 1.39 28.07
C GLU A 4 -15.40 2.05 27.92
N LEU A 5 -14.60 1.94 28.99
CA LEU A 5 -13.23 2.42 29.04
C LEU A 5 -12.27 1.26 28.85
N LEU A 6 -11.53 1.30 27.75
CA LEU A 6 -10.51 0.31 27.40
C LEU A 6 -9.16 0.65 28.06
N THR A 7 -8.44 -0.36 28.44
CA THR A 7 -7.03 -0.28 28.85
C THR A 7 -6.11 -0.13 27.63
N VAL A 8 -4.86 0.24 27.87
CA VAL A 8 -3.84 0.30 26.82
C VAL A 8 -3.60 -1.08 26.19
N ASP A 9 -3.63 -2.13 27.00
CA ASP A 9 -3.41 -3.51 26.53
C ASP A 9 -4.58 -3.98 25.64
N GLU A 10 -5.83 -3.73 26.03
CA GLU A 10 -7.01 -4.04 25.21
C GLU A 10 -6.99 -3.29 23.88
N VAL A 11 -6.61 -2.02 23.87
CA VAL A 11 -6.47 -1.25 22.63
C VAL A 11 -5.32 -1.79 21.78
N ALA A 12 -4.21 -2.20 22.39
CA ALA A 12 -3.10 -2.82 21.68
C ALA A 12 -3.52 -4.15 21.03
N ASP A 13 -4.31 -4.96 21.72
CA ASP A 13 -4.87 -6.20 21.19
C ASP A 13 -5.87 -5.94 20.06
N ILE A 14 -6.80 -4.98 20.22
CA ILE A 14 -7.77 -4.60 19.20
C ILE A 14 -7.07 -4.12 17.93
N LEU A 15 -6.04 -3.27 18.09
CA LEU A 15 -5.28 -2.71 16.96
C LEU A 15 -4.11 -3.61 16.52
N ARG A 16 -3.94 -4.79 17.16
CA ARG A 16 -2.86 -5.75 16.92
C ARG A 16 -1.48 -5.10 16.89
N THR A 17 -1.22 -4.25 17.90
CA THR A 17 0.05 -3.54 18.08
C THR A 17 0.59 -3.76 19.48
N THR A 18 1.69 -3.08 19.85
CA THR A 18 2.25 -3.20 21.20
C THR A 18 1.71 -2.11 22.13
N PRO A 19 1.59 -2.39 23.47
CA PRO A 19 1.22 -1.38 24.46
C PRO A 19 2.12 -0.12 24.40
N ASN A 20 3.42 -0.30 24.13
CA ASN A 20 4.35 0.81 23.98
C ASN A 20 3.98 1.75 22.84
N THR A 21 3.46 1.23 21.73
CA THR A 21 2.96 2.01 20.61
C THR A 21 1.75 2.85 21.03
N ILE A 22 0.81 2.24 21.76
CA ILE A 22 -0.37 2.95 22.28
C ILE A 22 0.02 4.06 23.26
N TYR A 23 0.94 3.78 24.20
CA TYR A 23 1.46 4.81 25.12
C TYR A 23 2.09 5.99 24.37
N ARG A 24 2.82 5.72 23.30
CA ARG A 24 3.41 6.78 22.45
C ARG A 24 2.34 7.63 21.78
N TRP A 25 1.27 7.02 21.25
CA TRP A 25 0.17 7.76 20.62
C TRP A 25 -0.62 8.62 21.62
N LEU A 26 -0.88 8.10 22.81
CA LEU A 26 -1.52 8.84 23.88
C LEU A 26 -0.70 10.06 24.31
N ARG A 27 0.63 9.89 24.48
CA ARG A 27 1.53 10.99 24.86
C ARG A 27 1.66 12.05 23.75
N ALA A 28 1.59 11.62 22.51
CA ALA A 28 1.67 12.51 21.34
C ALA A 28 0.31 13.16 20.98
N GLY A 29 -0.75 12.86 21.73
CA GLY A 29 -2.11 13.37 21.45
C GLY A 29 -2.75 12.78 20.17
N LYS A 30 -2.13 11.76 19.59
CA LYS A 30 -2.63 11.11 18.35
C LYS A 30 -3.80 10.16 18.63
N LEU A 31 -3.86 9.58 19.81
CA LEU A 31 -4.98 8.79 20.31
C LEU A 31 -5.55 9.52 21.53
N PRO A 32 -6.81 9.97 21.49
CA PRO A 32 -7.45 10.60 22.66
C PRO A 32 -7.63 9.58 23.78
N GLY A 33 -7.16 9.91 24.95
CA GLY A 33 -7.33 9.08 26.14
C GLY A 33 -7.35 9.93 27.41
N VAL A 34 -7.90 9.36 28.48
CA VAL A 34 -8.00 9.98 29.80
C VAL A 34 -7.01 9.27 30.72
N LYS A 35 -6.23 10.04 31.46
CA LYS A 35 -5.34 9.50 32.48
C LYS A 35 -6.05 9.42 33.82
N ILE A 36 -6.30 8.22 34.32
CA ILE A 36 -6.95 7.98 35.61
C ILE A 36 -5.86 7.46 36.57
N GLY A 37 -5.39 8.32 37.46
CA GLY A 37 -4.26 8.03 38.33
C GLY A 37 -2.97 7.83 37.52
N LYS A 38 -2.40 6.63 37.58
CA LYS A 38 -1.18 6.25 36.82
C LYS A 38 -1.48 5.59 35.49
N GLU A 39 -2.73 5.27 35.18
CA GLU A 39 -3.14 4.48 34.04
C GLU A 39 -3.91 5.28 33.01
N TRP A 40 -3.69 4.99 31.75
CA TRP A 40 -4.48 5.53 30.64
C TRP A 40 -5.73 4.68 30.41
N ARG A 41 -6.81 5.37 30.07
CA ARG A 41 -8.05 4.75 29.59
C ARG A 41 -8.47 5.41 28.29
N ILE A 42 -8.97 4.62 27.38
CA ILE A 42 -9.44 5.04 26.06
C ILE A 42 -10.93 4.69 25.96
N ARG A 43 -11.78 5.66 25.65
CA ARG A 43 -13.19 5.34 25.42
C ARG A 43 -13.32 4.52 24.14
N ARG A 44 -14.05 3.41 24.21
CA ARG A 44 -14.32 2.56 23.04
C ARG A 44 -14.93 3.38 21.90
N GLU A 45 -15.92 4.21 22.21
CA GLU A 45 -16.56 5.11 21.24
C GLU A 45 -15.57 6.05 20.56
N THR A 46 -14.59 6.60 21.30
CA THR A 46 -13.54 7.45 20.70
C THR A 46 -12.62 6.67 19.78
N LEU A 47 -12.31 5.42 20.11
CA LEU A 47 -11.53 4.53 19.25
C LEU A 47 -12.35 4.19 17.96
N GLU A 48 -13.62 3.86 18.13
CA GLU A 48 -14.53 3.55 17.03
C GLU A 48 -14.76 4.79 16.13
N LEU A 49 -14.94 5.99 16.71
CA LEU A 49 -15.03 7.24 15.95
C LEU A 49 -13.74 7.54 15.18
N LYS A 50 -12.57 7.37 15.79
CA LYS A 50 -11.29 7.51 15.07
C LYS A 50 -11.12 6.50 13.95
N LEU A 51 -11.63 5.30 14.11
CA LEU A 51 -11.66 4.28 13.07
C LEU A 51 -12.75 4.54 12.01
N SER A 52 -13.81 5.27 12.36
CA SER A 52 -14.92 5.62 11.45
C SER A 52 -14.79 7.00 10.80
N GLU A 53 -14.01 7.92 11.36
CA GLU A 53 -13.63 9.20 10.73
C GLU A 53 -12.77 8.99 9.46
N THR A 54 -12.06 7.86 9.39
CA THR A 54 -11.67 7.23 8.13
C THR A 54 -12.83 6.31 7.75
N ASN A 55 -13.46 6.46 6.60
CA ASN A 55 -14.50 5.56 6.09
C ASN A 55 -13.92 4.14 5.95
N THR A 56 -13.77 3.45 7.11
CA THR A 56 -13.12 2.14 7.19
C THR A 56 -14.18 1.08 6.94
N VAL A 57 -14.19 0.54 5.75
CA VAL A 57 -14.95 -0.68 5.46
C VAL A 57 -14.06 -1.87 5.80
N ILE A 58 -14.29 -2.50 6.96
CA ILE A 58 -13.63 -3.78 7.30
C ILE A 58 -14.32 -4.87 6.48
N ILE A 59 -13.70 -5.28 5.39
CA ILE A 59 -14.19 -6.34 4.52
C ILE A 59 -13.41 -7.61 4.84
N LYS A 60 -14.09 -8.60 5.38
CA LYS A 60 -13.54 -9.95 5.62
C LYS A 60 -13.76 -10.83 4.40
N ASP A 61 -13.30 -10.45 3.21
CA ASP A 61 -13.45 -11.34 2.05
C ASP A 61 -12.59 -10.93 0.85
N GLN A 62 -12.46 -11.83 -0.13
CA GLN A 62 -11.79 -11.63 -1.43
C GLN A 62 -12.32 -10.42 -2.26
N SER A 63 -13.42 -9.80 -1.83
CA SER A 63 -14.01 -8.61 -2.43
C SER A 63 -13.24 -7.29 -2.15
N LEU A 64 -12.16 -7.32 -1.34
CA LEU A 64 -11.44 -6.10 -0.96
C LEU A 64 -10.91 -5.34 -2.19
N LEU A 65 -10.35 -6.06 -3.15
CA LEU A 65 -9.86 -5.48 -4.39
C LEU A 65 -10.97 -4.97 -5.31
N ASP A 66 -12.25 -5.29 -5.01
CA ASP A 66 -13.40 -4.74 -5.72
C ASP A 66 -13.66 -3.27 -5.38
N ASN A 67 -13.18 -2.81 -4.23
CA ASN A 67 -13.27 -1.40 -3.82
C ASN A 67 -12.28 -0.50 -4.53
N ILE A 68 -11.23 -1.07 -5.14
CA ILE A 68 -10.26 -0.31 -5.94
C ILE A 68 -10.98 0.22 -7.19
N HIS A 69 -10.84 1.53 -7.44
CA HIS A 69 -11.43 2.14 -8.62
C HIS A 69 -10.86 1.51 -9.91
N PRO A 70 -11.70 1.07 -10.86
CA PRO A 70 -11.25 0.21 -11.95
C PRO A 70 -10.36 0.89 -13.00
N GLN A 71 -10.35 2.21 -13.06
CA GLN A 71 -9.67 2.98 -14.12
C GLN A 71 -8.46 3.78 -13.61
N HIS A 72 -8.53 4.31 -12.40
CA HIS A 72 -7.42 5.03 -11.78
C HIS A 72 -7.58 5.01 -10.27
N ASP A 73 -6.58 4.48 -9.61
CA ASP A 73 -6.46 4.50 -8.16
C ASP A 73 -4.98 4.45 -7.77
N HIS A 74 -4.65 5.08 -6.65
CA HIS A 74 -3.33 5.03 -6.05
C HIS A 74 -3.47 4.46 -4.64
N VAL A 75 -3.12 3.20 -4.49
CA VAL A 75 -3.39 2.41 -3.30
C VAL A 75 -2.09 2.12 -2.57
N MET A 76 -1.98 2.57 -1.33
CA MET A 76 -0.94 2.09 -0.44
C MET A 76 -1.33 0.73 0.11
N ALA A 77 -0.43 -0.24 0.07
CA ALA A 77 -0.66 -1.55 0.67
C ALA A 77 0.38 -1.80 1.78
N VAL A 78 -0.09 -2.03 2.99
CA VAL A 78 0.77 -2.41 4.11
C VAL A 78 0.59 -3.90 4.36
N THR A 79 1.63 -4.67 4.09
CA THR A 79 1.66 -6.11 4.30
C THR A 79 2.57 -6.47 5.48
N ARG A 80 2.30 -7.58 6.15
CA ARG A 80 3.11 -7.98 7.30
C ARG A 80 4.55 -8.31 6.89
N ASN A 81 4.70 -9.16 5.88
CA ASN A 81 5.98 -9.71 5.42
C ASN A 81 5.98 -9.89 3.89
N THR A 82 7.09 -10.34 3.36
CA THR A 82 7.29 -10.56 1.91
C THR A 82 6.31 -11.58 1.32
N ASN A 83 5.96 -12.64 2.04
CA ASN A 83 5.00 -13.63 1.54
C ASN A 83 3.60 -13.03 1.38
N ASN A 84 3.15 -12.24 2.36
CA ASN A 84 1.88 -11.51 2.27
C ASN A 84 1.91 -10.49 1.13
N LEU A 85 3.05 -9.84 0.89
CA LEU A 85 3.21 -8.91 -0.24
C LEU A 85 2.97 -9.63 -1.56
N TYR A 86 3.65 -10.74 -1.82
CA TYR A 86 3.48 -11.49 -3.08
C TYR A 86 2.08 -12.08 -3.22
N ASN A 87 1.43 -12.50 -2.12
CA ASN A 87 0.05 -12.96 -2.15
C ASN A 87 -0.89 -11.83 -2.60
N LEU A 88 -0.77 -10.66 -1.99
CA LEU A 88 -1.57 -9.50 -2.37
C LEU A 88 -1.31 -9.04 -3.81
N GLU A 89 -0.04 -8.97 -4.24
CA GLU A 89 0.31 -8.62 -5.61
C GLU A 89 -0.27 -9.60 -6.62
N ALA A 90 -0.21 -10.90 -6.34
CA ALA A 90 -0.78 -11.92 -7.22
C ALA A 90 -2.31 -11.78 -7.33
N GLU A 91 -3.01 -11.54 -6.22
CA GLU A 91 -4.46 -11.30 -6.23
C GLU A 91 -4.80 -10.00 -7.00
N PHE A 92 -4.04 -8.94 -6.79
CA PHE A 92 -4.18 -7.67 -7.50
C PHE A 92 -4.00 -7.86 -9.01
N PHE A 93 -2.96 -8.54 -9.45
CA PHE A 93 -2.73 -8.79 -10.88
C PHE A 93 -3.79 -9.71 -11.50
N LYS A 94 -4.22 -10.77 -10.81
CA LYS A 94 -5.34 -11.61 -11.26
C LYS A 94 -6.62 -10.78 -11.43
N LYS A 95 -6.89 -9.85 -10.52
CA LYS A 95 -8.02 -8.93 -10.62
C LYS A 95 -7.88 -8.01 -11.83
N GLY A 96 -6.70 -7.44 -12.08
CA GLY A 96 -6.41 -6.65 -13.27
C GLY A 96 -6.66 -7.44 -14.56
N LEU A 97 -6.17 -8.68 -14.65
CA LEU A 97 -6.41 -9.58 -15.79
C LEU A 97 -7.90 -9.86 -16.01
N SER A 98 -8.65 -10.14 -14.93
CA SER A 98 -10.10 -10.38 -15.03
C SER A 98 -10.89 -9.18 -15.57
N ARG A 99 -10.32 -7.98 -15.47
CA ARG A 99 -10.86 -6.73 -16.01
C ARG A 99 -10.32 -6.40 -17.41
N GLY A 100 -9.50 -7.26 -17.99
CA GLY A 100 -8.89 -7.04 -19.31
C GLY A 100 -7.85 -5.94 -19.31
N SER A 101 -7.17 -5.72 -18.18
CA SER A 101 -6.13 -4.69 -18.03
C SER A 101 -4.75 -5.26 -18.37
N ARG A 102 -3.84 -4.39 -18.80
CA ARG A 102 -2.41 -4.71 -18.91
C ARG A 102 -1.74 -4.60 -17.55
N LEU A 103 -0.74 -5.43 -17.28
CA LEU A 103 -0.04 -5.49 -16.01
C LEU A 103 1.34 -4.85 -16.09
N PHE A 104 1.76 -4.22 -15.00
CA PHE A 104 3.09 -3.67 -14.83
C PHE A 104 3.64 -3.96 -13.44
N LYS A 105 4.86 -4.48 -13.35
CA LYS A 105 5.58 -4.66 -12.09
C LYS A 105 6.91 -3.92 -12.11
N GLY A 106 7.03 -2.90 -11.28
CA GLY A 106 8.28 -2.22 -10.97
C GLY A 106 8.98 -2.87 -9.77
N CYS A 107 10.16 -3.43 -9.99
CA CYS A 107 10.98 -4.03 -8.94
C CYS A 107 11.94 -2.97 -8.39
N TRP A 108 12.03 -2.86 -7.07
CA TRP A 108 12.92 -1.91 -6.40
C TRP A 108 14.01 -2.60 -5.59
N TRP A 109 13.63 -3.46 -4.67
CA TRP A 109 14.52 -4.25 -3.81
C TRP A 109 14.46 -5.74 -4.16
N GLN A 110 13.50 -6.13 -4.97
CA GLN A 110 13.30 -7.49 -5.45
C GLN A 110 14.05 -7.67 -6.77
N HIS A 111 14.69 -8.83 -6.97
CA HIS A 111 15.21 -9.17 -8.29
C HIS A 111 14.06 -9.54 -9.24
N PRO A 112 14.04 -9.06 -10.50
CA PRO A 112 12.96 -9.37 -11.44
C PRO A 112 12.68 -10.86 -11.63
N ASP A 113 13.70 -11.70 -11.62
CA ASP A 113 13.51 -13.16 -11.79
C ASP A 113 12.88 -13.81 -10.56
N ASP A 114 13.23 -13.35 -9.34
CA ASP A 114 12.55 -13.80 -8.11
C ASP A 114 11.06 -13.42 -8.14
N VAL A 115 10.74 -12.23 -8.63
CA VAL A 115 9.36 -11.77 -8.80
C VAL A 115 8.61 -12.65 -9.81
N ARG A 116 9.23 -12.99 -10.94
CA ARG A 116 8.64 -13.92 -11.93
C ARG A 116 8.31 -15.26 -11.29
N GLN A 117 9.27 -15.83 -10.56
CA GLN A 117 9.09 -17.11 -9.87
C GLN A 117 7.97 -17.03 -8.82
N GLU A 118 7.97 -16.02 -7.96
CA GLU A 118 7.01 -15.86 -6.88
C GLU A 118 5.58 -15.66 -7.38
N LEU A 119 5.40 -14.87 -8.45
CA LEU A 119 4.10 -14.66 -9.06
C LEU A 119 3.63 -15.93 -9.84
N SER A 120 4.54 -16.65 -10.48
CA SER A 120 4.22 -17.94 -11.14
C SER A 120 3.76 -18.99 -10.15
N LEU A 121 4.44 -19.12 -8.99
CA LEU A 121 4.04 -20.02 -7.90
C LEU A 121 2.64 -19.72 -7.36
N ARG A 122 2.17 -18.48 -7.51
CA ARG A 122 0.83 -18.03 -7.13
C ARG A 122 -0.18 -18.09 -8.28
N GLY A 123 0.16 -18.75 -9.36
CA GLY A 123 -0.75 -19.09 -10.46
C GLY A 123 -0.93 -17.99 -11.52
N LEU A 124 0.02 -17.08 -11.67
CA LEU A 124 0.08 -16.16 -12.81
C LEU A 124 0.91 -16.80 -13.95
N PRO A 125 0.41 -16.88 -15.20
CA PRO A 125 1.12 -17.43 -16.35
C PRO A 125 2.13 -16.41 -16.90
N ILE A 126 3.23 -16.17 -16.18
CA ILE A 126 4.16 -15.06 -16.41
C ILE A 126 4.75 -15.09 -17.83
N GLU A 127 5.27 -16.24 -18.29
CA GLU A 127 5.87 -16.37 -19.63
C GLU A 127 4.85 -16.01 -20.74
N GLU A 128 3.61 -16.47 -20.60
CA GLU A 128 2.54 -16.17 -21.55
C GLU A 128 2.21 -14.68 -21.56
N LEU A 129 2.10 -14.07 -20.36
CA LEU A 129 1.75 -12.67 -20.22
C LEU A 129 2.85 -11.74 -20.75
N GLU A 130 4.12 -12.03 -20.47
CA GLU A 130 5.26 -11.28 -21.03
C GLU A 130 5.35 -11.50 -22.55
N GLY A 131 5.19 -12.73 -23.04
CA GLY A 131 5.20 -13.05 -24.47
C GLY A 131 4.10 -12.33 -25.28
N LYS A 132 2.96 -12.06 -24.67
CA LYS A 132 1.84 -11.29 -25.26
C LYS A 132 1.93 -9.78 -25.02
N ASN A 133 2.97 -9.28 -24.40
CA ASN A 133 3.08 -7.89 -23.90
C ASN A 133 1.94 -7.47 -22.95
N SER A 134 1.28 -8.44 -22.30
CA SER A 134 0.23 -8.20 -21.31
C SER A 134 0.80 -7.88 -19.92
N LEU A 135 2.09 -8.18 -19.70
CA LEU A 135 2.82 -7.89 -18.48
C LEU A 135 4.22 -7.35 -18.82
N THR A 136 4.68 -6.36 -18.07
CA THR A 136 6.08 -5.94 -18.04
C THR A 136 6.59 -6.02 -16.60
N ILE A 137 7.76 -6.65 -16.41
CA ILE A 137 8.50 -6.67 -15.14
C ILE A 137 9.84 -5.99 -15.35
N VAL A 138 10.17 -4.95 -14.59
CA VAL A 138 11.35 -4.11 -14.80
C VAL A 138 12.02 -3.73 -13.49
N ASP A 139 13.37 -3.63 -13.50
CA ASP A 139 14.16 -3.11 -12.38
C ASP A 139 14.12 -1.56 -12.39
N LEU A 140 13.46 -0.98 -11.39
CA LEU A 140 13.37 0.47 -11.20
C LEU A 140 14.52 1.03 -10.36
N THR A 141 15.20 0.21 -9.55
CA THR A 141 16.35 0.64 -8.74
C THR A 141 17.49 1.11 -9.64
N HIS A 142 17.77 0.37 -10.70
CA HIS A 142 18.79 0.76 -11.69
C HIS A 142 18.48 2.12 -12.31
N GLN A 143 17.21 2.36 -12.66
CA GLN A 143 16.77 3.61 -13.27
C GLN A 143 16.81 4.77 -12.27
N TYR A 144 16.42 4.52 -11.01
CA TYR A 144 16.53 5.52 -9.95
C TYR A 144 17.98 5.93 -9.70
N ASN A 145 18.90 4.99 -9.66
CA ASN A 145 20.34 5.27 -9.45
C ASN A 145 20.95 6.11 -10.59
N ARG A 146 20.42 6.01 -11.81
CA ARG A 146 20.89 6.79 -12.97
C ARG A 146 20.30 8.19 -13.07
N SER A 147 19.04 8.37 -12.70
CA SER A 147 18.26 9.57 -13.05
C SER A 147 17.41 10.10 -11.88
N GLY A 148 17.66 9.62 -10.66
CA GLY A 148 16.83 9.93 -9.51
C GLY A 148 15.40 9.49 -9.74
N LYS A 149 14.44 10.14 -9.09
CA LYS A 149 12.99 9.79 -9.19
C LYS A 149 12.45 9.87 -10.62
N ASN A 150 13.04 10.72 -11.48
CA ASN A 150 12.53 10.93 -12.84
C ASN A 150 12.60 9.65 -13.70
N GLY A 151 13.63 8.80 -13.49
CA GLY A 151 13.77 7.55 -14.23
C GLY A 151 12.57 6.60 -14.05
N PRO A 152 12.28 6.14 -12.82
CA PRO A 152 11.12 5.31 -12.54
C PRO A 152 9.79 5.96 -12.92
N ILE A 153 9.60 7.24 -12.65
CA ILE A 153 8.36 7.97 -13.02
C ILE A 153 8.16 7.98 -14.53
N GLN A 154 9.23 8.17 -15.30
CA GLN A 154 9.17 8.10 -16.77
C GLN A 154 8.75 6.70 -17.23
N ILE A 155 9.31 5.62 -16.63
CA ILE A 155 8.95 4.24 -16.97
C ILE A 155 7.45 3.99 -16.70
N TRP A 156 6.93 4.40 -15.55
CA TRP A 156 5.50 4.30 -15.25
C TRP A 156 4.65 5.00 -16.32
N SER A 157 5.06 6.20 -16.72
CA SER A 157 4.37 6.99 -17.75
C SER A 157 4.41 6.32 -19.12
N ASP A 158 5.56 5.78 -19.51
CA ASP A 158 5.77 5.13 -20.81
C ASP A 158 5.01 3.81 -20.89
N GLU A 159 5.02 3.00 -19.81
CA GLU A 159 4.25 1.76 -19.76
C GLU A 159 2.74 2.02 -19.75
N ALA A 160 2.28 3.09 -19.13
CA ALA A 160 0.88 3.49 -19.19
C ALA A 160 0.46 3.93 -20.61
N ARG A 161 1.30 4.67 -21.34
CA ARG A 161 1.04 5.03 -22.75
C ARG A 161 1.07 3.79 -23.65
N LYS A 162 2.08 2.95 -23.49
CA LYS A 162 2.17 1.66 -24.23
C LYS A 162 0.94 0.78 -23.99
N THR A 163 0.36 0.84 -22.79
CA THR A 163 -0.90 0.15 -22.49
C THR A 163 -2.03 0.56 -23.44
N LEU A 164 -2.18 1.87 -23.69
CA LEU A 164 -3.18 2.40 -24.62
C LEU A 164 -2.85 2.07 -26.08
N GLU A 165 -1.58 2.15 -26.47
CA GLU A 165 -1.11 1.80 -27.82
C GLU A 165 -1.37 0.32 -28.15
N LEU A 166 -1.28 -0.57 -27.17
CA LEU A 166 -1.61 -1.99 -27.30
C LEU A 166 -3.12 -2.29 -27.23
N GLY A 167 -3.98 -1.26 -27.10
CA GLY A 167 -5.43 -1.39 -27.09
C GLY A 167 -6.06 -1.73 -25.75
N TYR A 168 -5.28 -1.77 -24.67
CA TYR A 168 -5.82 -1.92 -23.33
C TYR A 168 -6.41 -0.60 -22.82
N LYS A 169 -7.44 -0.67 -21.98
CA LYS A 169 -8.08 0.52 -21.41
C LYS A 169 -7.39 1.04 -20.15
N THR A 170 -6.74 0.15 -19.40
CA THR A 170 -6.10 0.47 -18.10
C THR A 170 -4.85 -0.36 -17.90
N MET A 171 -3.91 0.20 -17.15
CA MET A 171 -2.74 -0.51 -16.60
C MET A 171 -2.95 -0.77 -15.10
N TRP A 172 -2.76 -2.00 -14.68
CA TRP A 172 -2.68 -2.36 -13.27
C TRP A 172 -1.21 -2.57 -12.90
N GLY A 173 -0.67 -1.64 -12.13
CA GLY A 173 0.75 -1.60 -11.80
C GLY A 173 1.02 -1.78 -10.32
N SER A 174 2.09 -2.51 -9.99
CA SER A 174 2.60 -2.64 -8.63
C SER A 174 4.07 -2.28 -8.56
N GLY A 175 4.45 -1.59 -7.49
CA GLY A 175 5.84 -1.33 -7.15
C GLY A 175 6.02 -0.06 -6.34
N SER A 176 6.66 -0.19 -5.19
CA SER A 176 7.08 0.91 -4.36
C SER A 176 8.55 0.78 -4.01
N PRO A 177 9.26 1.90 -3.86
CA PRO A 177 10.61 1.88 -3.33
C PRO A 177 10.59 1.45 -1.87
N HIS A 178 11.55 0.64 -1.49
CA HIS A 178 11.89 0.47 -0.08
C HIS A 178 12.46 1.79 0.45
N LEU A 179 12.30 2.07 1.76
CA LEU A 179 12.86 3.27 2.39
C LEU A 179 14.33 3.50 2.03
N LEU A 180 15.11 2.43 1.95
CA LEU A 180 16.54 2.50 1.59
C LEU A 180 16.79 2.72 0.10
N SER A 181 15.84 2.39 -0.79
CA SER A 181 16.00 2.52 -2.24
C SER A 181 16.00 3.96 -2.72
N CYS A 182 15.48 4.89 -1.93
CA CYS A 182 15.49 6.33 -2.20
C CYS A 182 16.63 7.06 -1.46
N GLY A 183 17.79 6.44 -1.35
CA GLY A 183 18.97 7.01 -0.69
C GLY A 183 18.86 7.08 0.83
N GLY A 184 17.99 6.26 1.44
CA GLY A 184 17.79 6.21 2.89
C GLY A 184 17.09 7.43 3.50
N HIS A 185 16.64 8.37 2.67
CA HIS A 185 15.94 9.58 3.11
C HIS A 185 14.45 9.50 2.82
N PHE A 186 13.64 9.52 3.87
CA PHE A 186 12.19 9.49 3.77
C PHE A 186 11.58 10.61 2.90
N PRO A 187 12.05 11.86 2.94
CA PRO A 187 11.54 12.90 2.04
C PRO A 187 11.62 12.53 0.55
N ASN A 188 12.66 11.79 0.15
CA ASN A 188 12.79 11.32 -1.25
C ASN A 188 11.70 10.31 -1.63
N LEU A 189 11.29 9.47 -0.69
CA LEU A 189 10.19 8.52 -0.90
C LEU A 189 8.86 9.25 -1.03
N VAL A 190 8.57 10.22 -0.16
CA VAL A 190 7.37 11.05 -0.24
C VAL A 190 7.31 11.82 -1.56
N ASP A 191 8.43 12.40 -1.98
CA ASP A 191 8.54 13.12 -3.25
C ASP A 191 8.35 12.20 -4.47
N PHE A 192 8.82 10.95 -4.39
CA PHE A 192 8.54 9.93 -5.41
C PHE A 192 7.05 9.59 -5.47
N GLU A 193 6.42 9.25 -4.33
CA GLU A 193 4.99 8.88 -4.28
C GLU A 193 4.07 10.02 -4.73
N SER A 194 4.39 11.26 -4.36
CA SER A 194 3.68 12.44 -4.85
C SER A 194 3.79 12.60 -6.37
N SER A 195 4.97 12.34 -6.93
CA SER A 195 5.19 12.40 -8.38
C SER A 195 4.49 11.25 -9.12
N LEU A 196 4.40 10.07 -8.50
CA LEU A 196 3.66 8.92 -9.04
C LEU A 196 2.15 9.18 -9.02
N GLU A 197 1.61 9.80 -7.99
CA GLU A 197 0.20 10.22 -7.94
C GLU A 197 -0.16 11.14 -9.12
N ASP A 198 0.74 12.05 -9.50
CA ASP A 198 0.54 12.91 -10.65
C ASP A 198 0.45 12.15 -11.99
N VAL A 199 1.20 11.05 -12.13
CA VAL A 199 1.11 10.15 -13.30
C VAL A 199 -0.22 9.39 -13.28
N ILE A 200 -0.55 8.76 -12.16
CA ILE A 200 -1.76 7.95 -11.98
C ILE A 200 -3.02 8.80 -12.22
N ARG A 201 -3.00 10.06 -11.76
CA ARG A 201 -4.12 10.99 -11.97
C ARG A 201 -4.37 11.34 -13.44
N LYS A 202 -3.33 11.37 -14.27
CA LYS A 202 -3.38 11.81 -15.67
C LYS A 202 -3.56 10.68 -16.67
N LEU A 203 -3.25 9.45 -16.28
CA LEU A 203 -3.25 8.27 -17.13
C LEU A 203 -4.16 7.18 -16.53
N PRO A 204 -4.70 6.26 -17.34
CA PRO A 204 -5.56 5.19 -16.85
C PRO A 204 -4.74 4.10 -16.14
N VAL A 205 -4.28 4.43 -14.95
CA VAL A 205 -3.43 3.58 -14.10
C VAL A 205 -4.12 3.28 -12.78
N VAL A 206 -4.14 2.03 -12.41
CA VAL A 206 -4.43 1.56 -11.07
C VAL A 206 -3.11 1.09 -10.46
N GLY A 207 -2.59 1.86 -9.51
CA GLY A 207 -1.30 1.62 -8.88
C GLY A 207 -1.46 1.08 -7.45
N ILE A 208 -0.70 0.04 -7.12
CA ILE A 208 -0.54 -0.42 -5.73
C ILE A 208 0.91 -0.25 -5.30
N CYS A 209 1.13 0.44 -4.18
CA CYS A 209 2.44 0.67 -3.57
C CYS A 209 2.59 -0.17 -2.30
N PRO A 210 3.18 -1.38 -2.38
CA PRO A 210 3.28 -2.28 -1.24
C PRO A 210 4.47 -1.93 -0.32
N TYR A 211 4.20 -1.88 0.99
CA TYR A 211 5.18 -1.68 2.06
C TYR A 211 5.12 -2.83 3.05
N ILE A 212 6.28 -3.34 3.47
CA ILE A 212 6.37 -4.44 4.44
C ILE A 212 6.50 -3.88 5.85
N PHE A 213 5.52 -4.17 6.70
CA PHE A 213 5.47 -3.66 8.07
C PHE A 213 6.67 -4.09 8.92
N GLU A 214 7.11 -5.34 8.83
CA GLU A 214 8.26 -5.86 9.58
C GLU A 214 9.59 -5.13 9.28
N THR A 215 9.67 -4.43 8.14
CA THR A 215 10.83 -3.62 7.77
C THR A 215 10.74 -2.16 8.23
N ILE A 216 9.58 -1.74 8.77
CA ILE A 216 9.34 -0.39 9.24
C ILE A 216 9.81 -0.28 10.69
N LYS A 217 10.84 0.51 10.92
CA LYS A 217 11.36 0.76 12.28
C LYS A 217 10.36 1.58 13.11
N ASP A 218 10.42 1.45 14.43
CA ASP A 218 9.50 2.11 15.37
C ASP A 218 9.44 3.64 15.22
N ASP A 219 10.54 4.27 14.83
CA ASP A 219 10.62 5.72 14.59
C ASP A 219 10.02 6.15 13.26
N CYS A 220 9.74 5.22 12.35
CA CYS A 220 9.19 5.48 11.02
C CYS A 220 7.64 5.52 10.97
N PHE A 221 6.93 5.34 12.08
CA PHE A 221 5.46 5.32 12.09
C PHE A 221 4.83 6.64 11.61
N SER A 222 5.39 7.78 12.03
CA SER A 222 4.94 9.09 11.54
C SER A 222 5.13 9.26 10.04
N GLN A 223 6.14 8.59 9.50
CA GLN A 223 6.45 8.54 8.08
C GLN A 223 5.44 7.71 7.32
N LEU A 224 5.02 6.56 7.88
CA LEU A 224 3.97 5.73 7.31
C LEU A 224 2.64 6.52 7.17
N ILE A 225 2.26 7.26 8.22
CA ILE A 225 1.07 8.14 8.17
C ILE A 225 1.21 9.20 7.09
N ASN A 226 2.42 9.78 6.94
CA ASN A 226 2.65 10.77 5.90
C ASN A 226 2.51 10.16 4.50
N LEU A 227 3.03 8.95 4.27
CA LEU A 227 2.83 8.22 3.01
C LEU A 227 1.34 7.93 2.73
N MET A 228 0.56 7.58 3.76
CA MET A 228 -0.88 7.35 3.60
C MET A 228 -1.59 8.56 3.02
N ASN A 229 -1.16 9.78 3.36
CA ASN A 229 -1.76 11.03 2.86
C ASN A 229 -1.53 11.26 1.36
N HIS A 230 -0.57 10.57 0.75
CA HIS A 230 -0.29 10.65 -0.70
C HIS A 230 -1.00 9.57 -1.50
N HIS A 231 -1.81 8.72 -0.86
CA HIS A 231 -2.56 7.66 -1.51
C HIS A 231 -4.07 7.88 -1.30
N ARG A 232 -4.86 7.54 -2.32
CA ARG A 232 -6.33 7.65 -2.27
C ARG A 232 -6.96 6.62 -1.36
N SER A 233 -6.28 5.49 -1.20
CA SER A 233 -6.74 4.41 -0.35
C SER A 233 -5.57 3.62 0.22
N VAL A 234 -5.83 2.96 1.33
CA VAL A 234 -4.85 2.13 2.03
C VAL A 234 -5.43 0.76 2.30
N ILE A 235 -4.66 -0.27 1.99
CA ILE A 235 -4.95 -1.66 2.30
C ILE A 235 -3.98 -2.14 3.37
N PHE A 236 -4.49 -2.71 4.46
CA PHE A 236 -3.71 -3.53 5.38
C PHE A 236 -4.02 -4.99 5.09
N TYR A 237 -3.01 -5.78 4.78
CA TYR A 237 -3.16 -7.18 4.38
C TYR A 237 -2.27 -8.11 5.19
N ASN A 238 -2.87 -9.19 5.73
CA ASN A 238 -2.17 -10.25 6.46
C ASN A 238 -2.94 -11.57 6.34
N ASP A 239 -2.38 -12.55 5.63
CA ASP A 239 -2.90 -13.92 5.50
C ASP A 239 -4.40 -14.00 5.16
N GLY A 240 -4.84 -13.27 4.14
CA GLY A 240 -6.23 -13.23 3.69
C GLY A 240 -7.15 -12.35 4.54
N LEU A 241 -6.66 -11.80 5.64
CA LEU A 241 -7.33 -10.72 6.38
C LEU A 241 -6.91 -9.38 5.77
N ALA A 242 -7.88 -8.58 5.40
CA ALA A 242 -7.58 -7.30 4.81
C ALA A 242 -8.56 -6.22 5.28
N THR A 243 -8.04 -4.99 5.36
CA THR A 243 -8.83 -3.79 5.67
C THR A 243 -8.55 -2.74 4.61
N TYR A 244 -9.58 -2.14 4.08
CA TYR A 244 -9.51 -1.05 3.10
C TYR A 244 -9.93 0.26 3.75
N LEU A 245 -9.07 1.27 3.64
CA LEU A 245 -9.32 2.63 4.08
C LEU A 245 -9.35 3.53 2.85
N LYS A 246 -10.40 4.31 2.68
CA LYS A 246 -10.47 5.32 1.63
C LYS A 246 -10.12 6.68 2.22
N ASN A 247 -9.10 7.32 1.68
CA ASN A 247 -8.80 8.72 1.98
C ASN A 247 -9.67 9.59 1.07
N GLU A 248 -10.62 10.30 1.65
CA GLU A 248 -11.27 11.38 0.91
C GLU A 248 -10.30 12.56 0.86
N PRO A 249 -10.01 13.12 -0.32
CA PRO A 249 -9.22 14.33 -0.39
C PRO A 249 -9.97 15.44 0.36
N ALA A 250 -9.27 16.10 1.28
CA ALA A 250 -9.77 17.27 1.97
C ALA A 250 -10.11 18.41 1.00
#